data_efd346f143e1f4e0e4d32022def2e20a
#
_entry.id   efd346f143e1f4e0e4d32022def2e20a
#
_cell.length_a   1.000
_cell.length_b   1.000
_cell.length_c   1.000
_cell.angle_alpha   90.00
_cell.angle_beta   90.00
_cell.angle_gamma   90.00
#
_symmetry.space_group_name_H-M   'P 1'
#
loop_
_entity.id
_entity.type
_entity.pdbx_description
1 polymer ?
#
loop_
_entity_poly.entity_id
_entity_poly.type
_entity_poly.pdbx_seq_one_letter_code
_entity_poly.pdbx_strand_id
1 'polypeptide(L)'
;KLLVGLHQPTSGKVWYSDTDFFSLDKKAKRAIRMQVGMLFQASALFDSMTVEQNVRFPLDMFTNMTAKEKANRVDSCLERVSLSGANKKYPSETSGGMQKRVGIARAIVLEPKYLFCDEPNSGLDPKTSIVIDELIRDITVENNITTVINTHDMNSVMEIGDNIILLYQGEIAWRGNKDQVLESDNEFLQNFIFASPFLQRLRSQALANGK
;
A
#
# COMPACT_ATOMS: atom_id res chain seq x y z
N LYS A 1 6.77 -8.90 -3.00
CA LYS A 1 6.76 -10.27 -2.43
C LYS A 1 8.08 -10.60 -1.71
N LEU A 2 9.25 -10.22 -2.26
CA LEU A 2 10.57 -10.38 -1.60
C LEU A 2 10.63 -9.62 -0.28
N LEU A 3 10.25 -8.34 -0.27
CA LEU A 3 10.31 -7.48 0.92
C LEU A 3 9.50 -8.05 2.09
N VAL A 4 8.33 -8.59 1.84
CA VAL A 4 7.47 -9.17 2.90
C VAL A 4 7.80 -10.63 3.22
N GLY A 5 8.84 -11.20 2.59
CA GLY A 5 9.32 -12.55 2.83
C GLY A 5 8.40 -13.67 2.33
N LEU A 6 7.59 -13.42 1.29
CA LEU A 6 6.82 -14.44 0.58
C LEU A 6 7.70 -15.24 -0.38
N HIS A 7 8.76 -14.63 -0.91
CA HIS A 7 9.77 -15.30 -1.72
C HIS A 7 11.15 -15.02 -1.14
N GLN A 8 12.03 -16.00 -1.23
CA GLN A 8 13.44 -15.83 -0.88
C GLN A 8 14.20 -15.26 -2.09
N PRO A 9 15.08 -14.25 -1.92
CA PRO A 9 15.91 -13.75 -3.00
C PRO A 9 16.94 -14.81 -3.43
N THR A 10 17.24 -14.86 -4.73
CA THR A 10 18.31 -15.73 -5.27
C THR A 10 19.68 -15.21 -4.80
N SER A 11 19.82 -13.90 -4.68
CA SER A 11 21.01 -13.23 -4.17
C SER A 11 20.61 -11.91 -3.52
N GLY A 12 21.52 -11.30 -2.75
CA GLY A 12 21.25 -10.07 -2.00
C GLY A 12 20.52 -10.33 -0.69
N LYS A 13 20.13 -9.24 -0.01
CA LYS A 13 19.55 -9.25 1.34
C LYS A 13 18.36 -8.30 1.43
N VAL A 14 17.46 -8.59 2.34
CA VAL A 14 16.35 -7.70 2.72
C VAL A 14 16.56 -7.25 4.15
N TRP A 15 16.70 -5.94 4.35
CA TRP A 15 16.95 -5.34 5.65
C TRP A 15 15.69 -4.68 6.20
N TYR A 16 15.39 -4.97 7.46
CA TYR A 16 14.44 -4.22 8.27
C TYR A 16 15.24 -3.52 9.35
N SER A 17 15.41 -2.21 9.23
CA SER A 17 16.43 -1.46 9.98
C SER A 17 17.80 -2.14 9.80
N ASP A 18 18.46 -2.55 10.86
CA ASP A 18 19.79 -3.20 10.85
C ASP A 18 19.72 -4.74 10.83
N THR A 19 18.55 -5.32 10.55
CA THR A 19 18.34 -6.77 10.63
C THR A 19 18.12 -7.38 9.24
N ASP A 20 19.01 -8.30 8.83
CA ASP A 20 18.81 -9.13 7.62
C ASP A 20 17.68 -10.12 7.86
N PHE A 21 16.55 -9.87 7.21
CA PHE A 21 15.31 -10.66 7.40
C PHE A 21 15.52 -12.15 7.12
N PHE A 22 16.27 -12.50 6.07
CA PHE A 22 16.39 -13.90 5.66
C PHE A 22 17.38 -14.71 6.50
N SER A 23 18.26 -14.06 7.26
CA SER A 23 19.16 -14.71 8.23
C SER A 23 18.47 -15.12 9.53
N LEU A 24 17.26 -14.58 9.79
CA LEU A 24 16.53 -14.80 11.03
C LEU A 24 15.91 -16.19 11.11
N ASP A 25 15.72 -16.67 12.33
CA ASP A 25 14.93 -17.86 12.62
C ASP A 25 13.41 -17.60 12.43
N LYS A 26 12.60 -18.67 12.56
CA LYS A 26 11.14 -18.60 12.37
C LYS A 26 10.47 -17.64 13.36
N LYS A 27 10.94 -17.60 14.63
CA LYS A 27 10.34 -16.77 15.67
C LYS A 27 10.62 -15.28 15.43
N ALA A 28 11.85 -14.94 15.09
CA ALA A 28 12.25 -13.57 14.76
C ALA A 28 11.57 -13.09 13.45
N LYS A 29 11.49 -13.93 12.41
CA LYS A 29 10.72 -13.61 11.20
C LYS A 29 9.25 -13.33 11.50
N ARG A 30 8.62 -14.12 12.41
CA ARG A 30 7.25 -13.87 12.83
C ARG A 30 7.11 -12.51 13.51
N ALA A 31 8.05 -12.14 14.37
CA ALA A 31 8.04 -10.85 15.06
C ALA A 31 8.12 -9.65 14.10
N ILE A 32 8.94 -9.75 13.03
CA ILE A 32 8.98 -8.72 11.99
C ILE A 32 7.67 -8.71 11.19
N ARG A 33 7.13 -9.87 10.80
CA ARG A 33 5.87 -9.94 10.04
C ARG A 33 4.68 -9.34 10.80
N MET A 34 4.67 -9.38 12.11
CA MET A 34 3.64 -8.71 12.91
C MET A 34 3.73 -7.18 12.82
N GLN A 35 4.87 -6.63 12.43
CA GLN A 35 5.07 -5.20 12.19
C GLN A 35 4.83 -4.80 10.72
N VAL A 36 4.40 -5.75 9.88
CA VAL A 36 4.15 -5.54 8.45
C VAL A 36 2.67 -5.68 8.16
N GLY A 37 2.05 -4.61 7.69
CA GLY A 37 0.74 -4.62 7.05
C GLY A 37 0.88 -4.82 5.55
N MET A 38 -0.07 -5.54 4.94
CA MET A 38 -0.07 -5.73 3.49
C MET A 38 -1.46 -5.61 2.90
N LEU A 39 -1.60 -4.71 1.92
CA LEU A 39 -2.74 -4.62 1.02
C LEU A 39 -2.39 -5.29 -0.30
N PHE A 40 -3.08 -6.36 -0.63
CA PHE A 40 -2.93 -7.06 -1.92
C PHE A 40 -3.80 -6.41 -3.01
N GLN A 41 -3.40 -6.57 -4.27
CA GLN A 41 -4.06 -6.02 -5.43
C GLN A 41 -5.58 -6.29 -5.46
N ALA A 42 -6.02 -7.51 -5.19
CA ALA A 42 -7.43 -7.90 -5.12
C ALA A 42 -8.01 -7.85 -3.68
N SER A 43 -7.36 -7.08 -2.77
CA SER A 43 -7.67 -7.03 -1.33
C SER A 43 -7.53 -8.38 -0.60
N ALA A 44 -7.58 -9.50 -1.29
CA ALA A 44 -7.47 -10.88 -0.77
C ALA A 44 -8.33 -11.10 0.50
N LEU A 45 -9.57 -10.64 0.46
CA LEU A 45 -10.53 -10.87 1.54
C LEU A 45 -11.00 -12.33 1.51
N PHE A 46 -11.32 -12.85 2.67
CA PHE A 46 -11.95 -14.16 2.79
C PHE A 46 -13.45 -14.00 2.53
N ASP A 47 -13.96 -14.56 1.42
CA ASP A 47 -15.35 -14.42 1.00
C ASP A 47 -16.35 -15.05 1.99
N SER A 48 -15.91 -16.08 2.73
CA SER A 48 -16.68 -16.75 3.77
C SER A 48 -16.72 -15.99 5.11
N MET A 49 -16.01 -14.90 5.23
CA MET A 49 -15.91 -14.07 6.43
C MET A 49 -16.60 -12.73 6.23
N THR A 50 -17.22 -12.20 7.28
CA THR A 50 -17.73 -10.82 7.28
C THR A 50 -16.58 -9.80 7.26
N VAL A 51 -16.92 -8.53 7.03
CA VAL A 51 -15.97 -7.40 7.12
C VAL A 51 -15.25 -7.40 8.47
N GLU A 52 -15.98 -7.49 9.57
CA GLU A 52 -15.42 -7.57 10.92
C GLU A 52 -14.44 -8.74 11.06
N GLN A 53 -14.84 -9.93 10.62
CA GLN A 53 -14.00 -11.13 10.71
C GLN A 53 -12.73 -11.02 9.87
N ASN A 54 -12.82 -10.43 8.68
CA ASN A 54 -11.66 -10.15 7.85
C ASN A 54 -10.65 -9.21 8.54
N VAL A 55 -11.12 -8.11 9.11
CA VAL A 55 -10.26 -7.15 9.82
C VAL A 55 -9.72 -7.75 11.11
N ARG A 56 -10.52 -8.53 11.84
CA ARG A 56 -10.14 -9.16 13.09
C ARG A 56 -9.14 -10.31 12.93
N PHE A 57 -9.10 -10.95 11.77
CA PHE A 57 -8.31 -12.16 11.51
C PHE A 57 -6.83 -12.05 11.99
N PRO A 58 -6.07 -10.98 11.71
CA PRO A 58 -4.72 -10.85 12.23
C PRO A 58 -4.66 -10.76 13.76
N LEU A 59 -5.64 -10.15 14.42
CA LEU A 59 -5.71 -10.10 15.89
C LEU A 59 -5.91 -11.48 16.49
N ASP A 60 -6.73 -12.32 15.85
CA ASP A 60 -6.97 -13.70 16.32
C ASP A 60 -5.72 -14.58 16.16
N MET A 61 -4.93 -14.35 15.12
CA MET A 61 -3.72 -15.13 14.82
C MET A 61 -2.51 -14.72 15.65
N PHE A 62 -2.41 -13.46 16.06
CA PHE A 62 -1.14 -12.90 16.53
C PHE A 62 -1.23 -12.26 17.92
N THR A 63 -2.42 -12.10 18.51
CA THR A 63 -2.59 -11.43 19.82
C THR A 63 -3.36 -12.28 20.81
N ASN A 64 -3.14 -12.00 22.10
CA ASN A 64 -3.91 -12.56 23.22
C ASN A 64 -4.98 -11.58 23.72
N MET A 65 -5.39 -10.60 22.92
CA MET A 65 -6.44 -9.64 23.27
C MET A 65 -7.76 -10.36 23.55
N THR A 66 -8.52 -9.84 24.50
CA THR A 66 -9.89 -10.30 24.78
C THR A 66 -10.82 -10.03 23.59
N ALA A 67 -11.96 -10.72 23.54
CA ALA A 67 -12.95 -10.51 22.49
C ALA A 67 -13.43 -9.05 22.42
N LYS A 68 -13.58 -8.38 23.57
CA LYS A 68 -13.98 -6.97 23.65
C LYS A 68 -12.91 -6.03 23.10
N GLU A 69 -11.65 -6.24 23.45
CA GLU A 69 -10.52 -5.44 22.94
C GLU A 69 -10.40 -5.58 21.43
N LYS A 70 -10.52 -6.81 20.89
CA LYS A 70 -10.49 -7.07 19.44
C LYS A 70 -11.66 -6.37 18.74
N ALA A 71 -12.87 -6.43 19.28
CA ALA A 71 -14.03 -5.75 18.70
C ALA A 71 -13.82 -4.23 18.65
N ASN A 72 -13.41 -3.62 19.76
CA ASN A 72 -13.13 -2.18 19.80
C ASN A 72 -12.03 -1.79 18.79
N ARG A 73 -10.98 -2.61 18.65
CA ARG A 73 -9.90 -2.35 17.70
C ARG A 73 -10.38 -2.44 16.25
N VAL A 74 -11.21 -3.44 15.93
CA VAL A 74 -11.83 -3.58 14.61
C VAL A 74 -12.73 -2.39 14.30
N ASP A 75 -13.58 -1.98 15.23
CA ASP A 75 -14.47 -0.83 15.05
C ASP A 75 -13.68 0.46 14.78
N SER A 76 -12.63 0.72 15.55
CA SER A 76 -11.73 1.86 15.32
C SER A 76 -11.07 1.81 13.93
N CYS A 77 -10.61 0.63 13.47
CA CYS A 77 -10.05 0.50 12.13
C CYS A 77 -11.10 0.70 11.03
N LEU A 78 -12.33 0.21 11.22
CA LEU A 78 -13.42 0.42 10.26
C LEU A 78 -13.88 1.88 10.20
N GLU A 79 -13.93 2.56 11.33
CA GLU A 79 -14.19 4.00 11.39
C GLU A 79 -13.10 4.78 10.63
N ARG A 80 -11.83 4.45 10.85
CA ARG A 80 -10.68 5.09 10.19
C ARG A 80 -10.73 5.00 8.67
N VAL A 81 -11.29 3.92 8.13
CA VAL A 81 -11.47 3.73 6.68
C VAL A 81 -12.89 4.10 6.21
N SER A 82 -13.68 4.81 7.00
CA SER A 82 -15.05 5.25 6.70
C SER A 82 -15.99 4.09 6.33
N LEU A 83 -15.93 3.01 7.10
CA LEU A 83 -16.78 1.81 6.98
C LEU A 83 -17.53 1.47 8.27
N SER A 84 -17.82 2.46 9.13
CA SER A 84 -18.61 2.27 10.33
C SER A 84 -19.95 1.61 9.98
N GLY A 85 -20.34 0.58 10.75
CA GLY A 85 -21.59 -0.17 10.54
C GLY A 85 -21.56 -1.22 9.43
N ALA A 86 -20.43 -1.40 8.75
CA ALA A 86 -20.28 -2.45 7.73
C ALA A 86 -19.90 -3.83 8.30
N ASN A 87 -19.72 -3.96 9.60
CA ASN A 87 -19.18 -5.12 10.31
C ASN A 87 -19.75 -6.47 9.84
N LYS A 88 -21.06 -6.55 9.67
CA LYS A 88 -21.79 -7.81 9.37
C LYS A 88 -21.90 -8.13 7.88
N LYS A 89 -21.49 -7.19 6.99
CA LYS A 89 -21.52 -7.43 5.55
C LYS A 89 -20.45 -8.44 5.14
N TYR A 90 -20.75 -9.21 4.11
CA TYR A 90 -19.78 -10.06 3.42
C TYR A 90 -19.12 -9.29 2.28
N PRO A 91 -17.91 -9.68 1.80
CA PRO A 91 -17.26 -9.06 0.65
C PRO A 91 -18.18 -8.95 -0.58
N SER A 92 -19.01 -9.96 -0.85
CA SER A 92 -19.98 -9.96 -1.94
C SER A 92 -21.07 -8.88 -1.84
N GLU A 93 -21.29 -8.31 -0.65
CA GLU A 93 -22.25 -7.24 -0.39
C GLU A 93 -21.61 -5.85 -0.40
N THR A 94 -20.35 -5.74 -0.83
CA THR A 94 -19.56 -4.52 -0.79
C THR A 94 -19.02 -4.14 -2.18
N SER A 95 -18.86 -2.84 -2.45
CA SER A 95 -18.25 -2.36 -3.67
C SER A 95 -16.72 -2.61 -3.69
N GLY A 96 -16.10 -2.55 -4.86
CA GLY A 96 -14.62 -2.68 -4.97
C GLY A 96 -13.85 -1.71 -4.08
N GLY A 97 -14.27 -0.44 -4.03
CA GLY A 97 -13.68 0.56 -3.13
C GLY A 97 -13.89 0.24 -1.65
N MET A 98 -15.04 -0.33 -1.27
CA MET A 98 -15.25 -0.81 0.11
C MET A 98 -14.31 -1.99 0.41
N GLN A 99 -14.17 -2.95 -0.50
CA GLN A 99 -13.26 -4.10 -0.32
C GLN A 99 -11.80 -3.64 -0.14
N LYS A 100 -11.35 -2.64 -0.89
CA LYS A 100 -10.02 -2.04 -0.70
C LYS A 100 -9.87 -1.44 0.69
N ARG A 101 -10.86 -0.68 1.15
CA ARG A 101 -10.86 -0.09 2.50
C ARG A 101 -10.89 -1.16 3.61
N VAL A 102 -11.63 -2.25 3.46
CA VAL A 102 -11.55 -3.40 4.37
C VAL A 102 -10.15 -4.02 4.37
N GLY A 103 -9.54 -4.17 3.19
CA GLY A 103 -8.15 -4.64 3.06
C GLY A 103 -7.14 -3.74 3.78
N ILE A 104 -7.31 -2.41 3.69
CA ILE A 104 -6.49 -1.43 4.41
C ILE A 104 -6.73 -1.57 5.93
N ALA A 105 -7.99 -1.61 6.39
CA ALA A 105 -8.31 -1.79 7.81
C ALA A 105 -7.67 -3.07 8.39
N ARG A 106 -7.72 -4.18 7.65
CA ARG A 106 -7.05 -5.43 8.03
C ARG A 106 -5.51 -5.28 8.07
N ALA A 107 -4.94 -4.53 7.14
CA ALA A 107 -3.50 -4.34 7.08
C ALA A 107 -2.97 -3.50 8.27
N ILE A 108 -3.78 -2.56 8.79
CA ILE A 108 -3.35 -1.66 9.88
C ILE A 108 -3.81 -2.13 11.27
N VAL A 109 -4.60 -3.19 11.39
CA VAL A 109 -5.21 -3.60 12.66
C VAL A 109 -4.21 -3.98 13.75
N LEU A 110 -3.00 -4.44 13.37
CA LEU A 110 -1.88 -4.75 14.27
C LEU A 110 -0.94 -3.55 14.54
N GLU A 111 -1.29 -2.33 14.10
CA GLU A 111 -0.42 -1.15 14.21
C GLU A 111 0.97 -1.37 13.61
N PRO A 112 1.04 -1.68 12.32
CA PRO A 112 2.30 -2.03 11.68
C PRO A 112 3.25 -0.83 11.63
N LYS A 113 4.57 -1.10 11.63
CA LYS A 113 5.60 -0.10 11.31
C LYS A 113 5.83 0.07 9.81
N TYR A 114 5.49 -0.95 9.03
CA TYR A 114 5.69 -1.00 7.59
C TYR A 114 4.38 -1.39 6.91
N LEU A 115 3.95 -0.63 5.94
CA LEU A 115 2.76 -0.91 5.13
C LEU A 115 3.18 -1.12 3.67
N PHE A 116 2.82 -2.27 3.11
CA PHE A 116 3.05 -2.57 1.70
C PHE A 116 1.72 -2.60 0.96
N CYS A 117 1.59 -1.79 -0.08
CA CYS A 117 0.41 -1.75 -0.93
C CYS A 117 0.79 -2.21 -2.35
N ASP A 118 0.17 -3.29 -2.81
CA ASP A 118 0.37 -3.82 -4.17
C ASP A 118 -0.84 -3.45 -5.01
N GLU A 119 -0.66 -2.50 -5.94
CA GLU A 119 -1.69 -1.96 -6.83
C GLU A 119 -2.99 -1.56 -6.08
N PRO A 120 -2.92 -0.61 -5.12
CA PRO A 120 -4.07 -0.27 -4.27
C PRO A 120 -5.29 0.19 -5.07
N ASN A 121 -5.08 0.86 -6.20
CA ASN A 121 -6.13 1.46 -7.02
C ASN A 121 -6.61 0.59 -8.18
N SER A 122 -6.03 -0.61 -8.35
CA SER A 122 -6.42 -1.51 -9.44
C SER A 122 -7.92 -1.84 -9.43
N GLY A 123 -8.60 -1.58 -10.56
CA GLY A 123 -10.01 -1.88 -10.74
C GLY A 123 -10.96 -0.84 -10.14
N LEU A 124 -10.47 0.31 -9.69
CA LEU A 124 -11.28 1.41 -9.19
C LEU A 124 -11.46 2.51 -10.26
N ASP A 125 -12.54 3.27 -10.11
CA ASP A 125 -12.72 4.50 -10.87
C ASP A 125 -11.78 5.62 -10.34
N PRO A 126 -11.45 6.65 -11.14
CA PRO A 126 -10.49 7.69 -10.76
C PRO A 126 -10.84 8.42 -9.45
N LYS A 127 -12.13 8.66 -9.19
CA LYS A 127 -12.57 9.36 -7.97
C LYS A 127 -12.35 8.49 -6.73
N THR A 128 -12.65 7.22 -6.83
CA THR A 128 -12.42 6.26 -5.75
C THR A 128 -10.93 6.05 -5.50
N SER A 129 -10.10 6.06 -6.57
CA SER A 129 -8.64 5.94 -6.45
C SER A 129 -8.04 7.07 -5.63
N ILE A 130 -8.45 8.32 -5.87
CA ILE A 130 -8.00 9.48 -5.09
C ILE A 130 -8.30 9.28 -3.59
N VAL A 131 -9.51 8.82 -3.27
CA VAL A 131 -9.90 8.57 -1.85
C VAL A 131 -9.04 7.49 -1.20
N ILE A 132 -8.65 6.45 -1.95
CA ILE A 132 -7.76 5.41 -1.44
C ILE A 132 -6.33 5.94 -1.23
N ASP A 133 -5.83 6.76 -2.15
CA ASP A 133 -4.50 7.37 -2.05
C ASP A 133 -4.41 8.31 -0.84
N GLU A 134 -5.38 9.21 -0.67
CA GLU A 134 -5.48 10.08 0.49
C GLU A 134 -5.54 9.27 1.79
N LEU A 135 -6.36 8.22 1.85
CA LEU A 135 -6.47 7.36 3.01
C LEU A 135 -5.13 6.68 3.37
N ILE A 136 -4.41 6.15 2.39
CA ILE A 136 -3.09 5.54 2.61
C ILE A 136 -2.09 6.58 3.10
N ARG A 137 -2.08 7.78 2.51
CA ARG A 137 -1.23 8.89 2.93
C ARG A 137 -1.50 9.32 4.36
N ASP A 138 -2.77 9.55 4.71
CA ASP A 138 -3.18 9.96 6.04
C ASP A 138 -2.77 8.94 7.10
N ILE A 139 -3.04 7.65 6.84
CA ILE A 139 -2.63 6.55 7.72
C ILE A 139 -1.10 6.53 7.89
N THR A 140 -0.35 6.73 6.81
CA THR A 140 1.11 6.76 6.79
C THR A 140 1.65 7.86 7.70
N VAL A 141 1.14 9.08 7.53
CA VAL A 141 1.62 10.27 8.27
C VAL A 141 1.20 10.20 9.73
N GLU A 142 -0.07 9.97 10.03
CA GLU A 142 -0.60 9.96 11.38
C GLU A 142 0.02 8.90 12.28
N ASN A 143 0.34 7.74 11.74
CA ASN A 143 0.90 6.64 12.51
C ASN A 143 2.42 6.49 12.34
N ASN A 144 3.07 7.43 11.63
CA ASN A 144 4.51 7.39 11.34
C ASN A 144 4.95 6.03 10.75
N ILE A 145 4.21 5.54 9.77
CA ILE A 145 4.44 4.26 9.09
C ILE A 145 5.37 4.47 7.90
N THR A 146 6.29 3.56 7.66
CA THR A 146 7.01 3.49 6.37
C THR A 146 6.15 2.73 5.37
N THR A 147 5.61 3.45 4.38
CA THR A 147 4.73 2.86 3.37
C THR A 147 5.46 2.67 2.04
N VAL A 148 5.32 1.48 1.46
CA VAL A 148 5.82 1.15 0.11
C VAL A 148 4.64 0.79 -0.77
N ILE A 149 4.44 1.56 -1.83
CA ILE A 149 3.37 1.35 -2.80
C ILE A 149 3.98 0.88 -4.11
N ASN A 150 3.55 -0.27 -4.58
CA ASN A 150 3.83 -0.73 -5.94
C ASN A 150 2.63 -0.39 -6.81
N THR A 151 2.82 0.45 -7.82
CA THR A 151 1.74 0.89 -8.70
C THR A 151 2.26 1.27 -10.09
N HIS A 152 1.40 1.18 -11.07
CA HIS A 152 1.60 1.75 -12.42
C HIS A 152 0.69 3.00 -12.64
N ASP A 153 -0.07 3.41 -11.64
CA ASP A 153 -0.91 4.61 -11.70
C ASP A 153 -0.07 5.86 -11.43
N MET A 154 0.18 6.64 -12.47
CA MET A 154 0.99 7.85 -12.38
C MET A 154 0.31 8.97 -11.60
N ASN A 155 -1.01 8.98 -11.50
CA ASN A 155 -1.71 9.95 -10.66
C ASN A 155 -1.34 9.69 -9.18
N SER A 156 -1.44 8.44 -8.73
CA SER A 156 -1.02 8.06 -7.38
C SER A 156 0.45 8.42 -7.11
N VAL A 157 1.35 8.13 -8.07
CA VAL A 157 2.78 8.45 -7.93
C VAL A 157 3.01 9.94 -7.73
N MET A 158 2.31 10.79 -8.51
CA MET A 158 2.47 12.25 -8.43
C MET A 158 1.77 12.87 -7.22
N GLU A 159 0.66 12.29 -6.74
CA GLU A 159 -0.09 12.82 -5.61
C GLU A 159 0.56 12.46 -4.27
N ILE A 160 0.92 11.20 -4.06
CA ILE A 160 1.34 10.70 -2.74
C ILE A 160 2.79 10.17 -2.68
N GLY A 161 3.54 10.19 -3.80
CA GLY A 161 4.91 9.68 -3.84
C GLY A 161 5.93 10.67 -3.29
N ASP A 162 6.62 10.34 -2.19
CA ASP A 162 7.75 11.12 -1.66
C ASP A 162 9.08 10.67 -2.28
N ASN A 163 9.31 9.36 -2.33
CA ASN A 163 10.47 8.72 -2.96
C ASN A 163 9.99 7.76 -4.03
N ILE A 164 10.36 8.02 -5.27
CA ILE A 164 9.90 7.27 -6.44
C ILE A 164 11.06 6.46 -7.00
N ILE A 165 10.81 5.19 -7.27
CA ILE A 165 11.77 4.28 -7.91
C ILE A 165 11.09 3.66 -9.13
N LEU A 166 11.64 3.91 -10.33
CA LEU A 166 11.21 3.23 -11.55
C LEU A 166 12.03 1.96 -11.74
N LEU A 167 11.34 0.83 -11.80
CA LEU A 167 11.93 -0.46 -12.15
C LEU A 167 11.67 -0.76 -13.63
N TYR A 168 12.73 -1.10 -14.36
CA TYR A 168 12.66 -1.51 -15.75
C TYR A 168 13.60 -2.70 -15.99
N GLN A 169 13.09 -3.76 -16.60
CA GLN A 169 13.85 -5.00 -16.88
C GLN A 169 14.61 -5.59 -15.68
N GLY A 170 14.05 -5.42 -14.46
CA GLY A 170 14.63 -5.97 -13.22
C GLY A 170 15.69 -5.05 -12.58
N GLU A 171 15.94 -3.89 -13.14
CA GLU A 171 16.91 -2.91 -12.63
C GLU A 171 16.24 -1.60 -12.22
N ILE A 172 16.92 -0.80 -11.38
CA ILE A 172 16.50 0.56 -11.07
C ILE A 172 16.87 1.47 -12.23
N ALA A 173 15.90 1.80 -13.08
CA ALA A 173 16.12 2.69 -14.22
C ALA A 173 16.15 4.18 -13.82
N TRP A 174 15.44 4.53 -12.71
CA TRP A 174 15.43 5.90 -12.20
C TRP A 174 15.02 5.92 -10.72
N ARG A 175 15.50 6.96 -10.00
CA ARG A 175 15.13 7.24 -8.63
C ARG A 175 15.11 8.74 -8.38
N GLY A 176 14.09 9.24 -7.68
CA GLY A 176 13.95 10.63 -7.31
C GLY A 176 12.66 10.90 -6.54
N ASN A 177 12.22 12.15 -6.53
CA ASN A 177 10.94 12.59 -6.00
C ASN A 177 10.02 13.12 -7.12
N LYS A 178 8.78 13.48 -6.80
CA LYS A 178 7.80 13.98 -7.76
C LYS A 178 8.24 15.24 -8.53
N ASP A 179 8.99 16.13 -7.90
CA ASP A 179 9.47 17.35 -8.57
C ASP A 179 10.52 16.99 -9.63
N GLN A 180 11.42 16.08 -9.31
CA GLN A 180 12.44 15.57 -10.20
C GLN A 180 11.90 14.74 -11.38
N VAL A 181 10.69 14.17 -11.25
CA VAL A 181 10.03 13.44 -12.35
C VAL A 181 9.79 14.35 -13.55
N LEU A 182 9.30 15.56 -13.33
CA LEU A 182 8.97 16.52 -14.41
C LEU A 182 10.23 17.01 -15.13
N GLU A 183 11.33 17.21 -14.40
CA GLU A 183 12.59 17.75 -14.91
C GLU A 183 13.52 16.68 -15.49
N SER A 184 13.24 15.40 -15.24
CA SER A 184 14.13 14.30 -15.62
C SER A 184 14.19 14.11 -17.15
N ASP A 185 15.39 13.94 -17.66
CA ASP A 185 15.66 13.55 -19.06
C ASP A 185 15.81 12.03 -19.24
N ASN A 186 15.54 11.23 -18.20
CA ASN A 186 15.61 9.78 -18.28
C ASN A 186 14.58 9.23 -19.28
N GLU A 187 15.04 8.59 -20.33
CA GLU A 187 14.21 8.13 -21.44
C GLU A 187 13.15 7.09 -21.00
N PHE A 188 13.51 6.18 -20.11
CA PHE A 188 12.56 5.16 -19.61
C PHE A 188 11.44 5.81 -18.78
N LEU A 189 11.77 6.78 -17.93
CA LEU A 189 10.81 7.53 -17.15
C LEU A 189 9.88 8.34 -18.07
N GLN A 190 10.42 9.00 -19.09
CA GLN A 190 9.68 9.78 -20.06
C GLN A 190 8.69 8.92 -20.85
N ASN A 191 9.16 7.79 -21.36
CA ASN A 191 8.33 6.86 -22.12
C ASN A 191 7.24 6.21 -21.26
N PHE A 192 7.46 6.04 -19.97
CA PHE A 192 6.49 5.43 -19.06
C PHE A 192 5.43 6.44 -18.60
N ILE A 193 5.85 7.61 -18.09
CA ILE A 193 4.92 8.59 -17.52
C ILE A 193 4.22 9.40 -18.62
N PHE A 194 4.97 9.86 -19.62
CA PHE A 194 4.46 10.69 -20.68
C PHE A 194 4.18 9.92 -21.98
N ALA A 195 3.74 8.66 -21.85
CA ALA A 195 3.40 7.80 -22.99
C ALA A 195 2.29 8.41 -23.87
N SER A 196 1.36 9.20 -23.31
CA SER A 196 0.30 9.82 -24.07
C SER A 196 0.67 11.20 -24.61
N PRO A 197 0.24 11.57 -25.85
CA PRO A 197 0.47 12.90 -26.41
C PRO A 197 -0.11 14.05 -25.55
N PHE A 198 -1.14 13.76 -24.79
CA PHE A 198 -1.76 14.70 -23.86
C PHE A 198 -0.80 15.05 -22.69
N LEU A 199 -0.22 14.05 -22.04
CA LEU A 199 0.71 14.23 -20.93
C LEU A 199 2.03 14.90 -21.39
N GLN A 200 2.49 14.59 -22.62
CA GLN A 200 3.65 15.27 -23.24
C GLN A 200 3.42 16.77 -23.40
N ARG A 201 2.21 17.18 -23.85
CA ARG A 201 1.84 18.59 -23.97
C ARG A 201 1.79 19.29 -22.58
N LEU A 202 1.19 18.65 -21.59
CA LEU A 202 1.12 19.18 -20.22
C LEU A 202 2.53 19.41 -19.67
N ARG A 203 3.45 18.46 -19.82
CA ARG A 203 4.85 18.62 -19.43
C ARG A 203 5.50 19.82 -20.10
N SER A 204 5.37 19.93 -21.45
CA SER A 204 5.96 21.04 -22.21
C SER A 204 5.45 22.40 -21.73
N GLN A 205 4.17 22.50 -21.39
CA GLN A 205 3.56 23.72 -20.85
C GLN A 205 4.08 24.02 -19.43
N ALA A 206 4.19 22.99 -18.56
CA ALA A 206 4.72 23.16 -17.21
C ALA A 206 6.17 23.67 -17.21
N LEU A 207 7.02 23.09 -18.06
CA LEU A 207 8.42 23.51 -18.22
C LEU A 207 8.56 24.93 -18.84
N ALA A 208 7.63 25.34 -19.69
CA ALA A 208 7.63 26.69 -20.26
C ALA A 208 7.17 27.76 -19.25
N ASN A 209 6.26 27.42 -18.34
CA ASN A 209 5.72 28.34 -17.33
C ASN A 209 6.59 28.42 -16.06
N GLY A 210 7.51 27.49 -15.84
CA GLY A 210 8.45 27.46 -14.73
C GLY A 210 9.77 28.21 -14.98
N LYS A 211 9.89 28.83 -16.15
CA LYS A 211 10.94 29.83 -16.51
C LYS A 211 10.33 31.23 -16.41
#